data_56f28bd34fbb3d8b910857792f7d8352
#
_entry.id   56f28bd34fbb3d8b910857792f7d8352
#
_cell.length_a   1.000
_cell.length_b   1.000
_cell.length_c   1.000
_cell.angle_alpha   90.00
_cell.angle_beta   90.00
_cell.angle_gamma   90.00
#
_symmetry.space_group_name_H-M   'P 1'
#
loop_
_entity.id
_entity.type
_entity.pdbx_description
1 polymer ?
#
loop_
_entity_poly.entity_id
_entity_poly.type
_entity_poly.pdbx_seq_one_letter_code
_entity_poly.pdbx_strand_id
1 'polypeptide(L)'
;MSIEDKCRALLGEDKFQECRIMIEKELASMPDSPVPQNLLGILEEKRFEKDKAIRHYRASYSLDPTYIPAIWNLERLGTGDVSKKCAFSEKDCL
;
A
#
# COMPACT_ATOMS: atom_id res chain seq x y z
N MET A 1 -8.26 7.90 13.82
CA MET A 1 -7.46 6.83 13.22
C MET A 1 -7.25 7.12 11.74
N SER A 2 -6.03 7.03 11.26
CA SER A 2 -5.72 7.31 9.86
C SER A 2 -6.22 6.19 8.95
N ILE A 3 -6.30 6.47 7.63
CA ILE A 3 -6.67 5.43 6.67
C ILE A 3 -5.63 4.30 6.66
N GLU A 4 -4.36 4.63 6.87
CA GLU A 4 -3.29 3.62 6.95
C GLU A 4 -3.52 2.67 8.12
N ASP A 5 -3.89 3.20 9.27
CA ASP A 5 -4.16 2.39 10.46
C ASP A 5 -5.41 1.53 10.28
N LYS A 6 -6.46 2.10 9.68
CA LYS A 6 -7.69 1.35 9.39
C LYS A 6 -7.42 0.22 8.40
N CYS A 7 -6.62 0.48 7.38
CA CYS A 7 -6.24 -0.52 6.40
C CYS A 7 -5.46 -1.66 7.06
N ARG A 8 -4.50 -1.32 7.91
CA ARG A 8 -3.73 -2.32 8.66
C ARG A 8 -4.65 -3.23 9.48
N ALA A 9 -5.61 -2.64 10.18
CA ALA A 9 -6.54 -3.39 11.01
C ALA A 9 -7.42 -4.33 10.17
N LEU A 10 -7.98 -3.83 9.08
CA LEU A 10 -8.84 -4.62 8.22
C LEU A 10 -8.10 -5.76 7.54
N LEU A 11 -6.89 -5.51 7.05
CA LEU A 11 -6.08 -6.57 6.44
C LEU A 11 -5.62 -7.60 7.45
N GLY A 12 -5.37 -7.18 8.70
CA GLY A 12 -5.05 -8.10 9.78
C GLY A 12 -6.19 -9.07 10.12
N GLU A 13 -7.43 -8.69 9.78
CA GLU A 13 -8.62 -9.50 9.97
C GLU A 13 -9.09 -10.16 8.68
N ASP A 14 -8.28 -10.10 7.61
CA ASP A 14 -8.60 -10.63 6.28
C ASP A 14 -9.87 -10.02 5.66
N LYS A 15 -10.21 -8.80 6.04
CA LYS A 15 -11.37 -8.08 5.51
C LYS A 15 -11.00 -7.32 4.24
N PHE A 16 -10.61 -8.06 3.20
CA PHE A 16 -10.08 -7.48 1.97
C PHE A 16 -11.09 -6.58 1.25
N GLN A 17 -12.34 -7.01 1.16
CA GLN A 17 -13.34 -6.24 0.43
C GLN A 17 -13.67 -4.92 1.12
N GLU A 18 -13.82 -4.94 2.44
CA GLU A 18 -14.05 -3.71 3.21
C GLU A 18 -12.88 -2.75 3.06
N CYS A 19 -11.66 -3.29 3.12
CA CYS A 19 -10.44 -2.49 2.96
C CYS A 19 -10.40 -1.87 1.56
N ARG A 20 -10.70 -2.64 0.52
CA ARG A 20 -10.70 -2.15 -0.86
C ARG A 20 -11.70 -1.01 -1.05
N ILE A 21 -12.92 -1.18 -0.55
CA ILE A 21 -13.96 -0.16 -0.67
C ILE A 21 -13.51 1.15 0.00
N MET A 22 -12.93 1.04 1.19
CA MET A 22 -12.42 2.20 1.92
C MET A 22 -11.33 2.92 1.14
N ILE A 23 -10.37 2.17 0.59
CA ILE A 23 -9.26 2.73 -0.17
C ILE A 23 -9.78 3.39 -1.47
N GLU A 24 -10.71 2.74 -2.15
CA GLU A 24 -11.25 3.27 -3.40
C GLU A 24 -12.03 4.59 -3.18
N LYS A 25 -12.69 4.73 -2.05
CA LYS A 25 -13.33 6.00 -1.68
C LYS A 25 -12.30 7.09 -1.48
N GLU A 26 -11.19 6.77 -0.82
CA GLU A 26 -10.12 7.71 -0.61
C GLU A 26 -9.48 8.11 -1.95
N LEU A 27 -9.26 7.14 -2.83
CA LEU A 27 -8.70 7.38 -4.15
C LEU A 27 -9.60 8.33 -4.97
N ALA A 28 -10.91 8.12 -4.92
CA ALA A 28 -11.87 8.99 -5.61
C ALA A 28 -11.84 10.42 -5.06
N SER A 29 -11.64 10.56 -3.74
CA SER A 29 -11.61 11.84 -3.06
C SER A 29 -10.27 12.57 -3.25
N MET A 30 -9.17 11.82 -3.31
CA MET A 30 -7.81 12.38 -3.39
C MET A 30 -6.99 11.63 -4.45
N PRO A 31 -7.33 11.82 -5.74
CA PRO A 31 -6.70 11.04 -6.82
C PRO A 31 -5.19 11.32 -6.99
N ASP A 32 -4.71 12.48 -6.53
CA ASP A 32 -3.30 12.84 -6.66
C ASP A 32 -2.45 12.38 -5.47
N SER A 33 -3.08 11.82 -4.44
CA SER A 33 -2.35 11.32 -3.27
C SER A 33 -1.71 9.96 -3.57
N PRO A 34 -0.44 9.75 -3.18
CA PRO A 34 0.20 8.44 -3.35
C PRO A 34 -0.30 7.39 -2.35
N VAL A 35 -0.98 7.82 -1.29
CA VAL A 35 -1.37 6.93 -0.20
C VAL A 35 -2.32 5.80 -0.64
N PRO A 36 -3.43 6.08 -1.35
CA PRO A 36 -4.35 5.00 -1.73
C PRO A 36 -3.71 3.94 -2.61
N GLN A 37 -2.87 4.34 -3.57
CA GLN A 37 -2.22 3.37 -4.44
C GLN A 37 -1.25 2.47 -3.67
N ASN A 38 -0.51 3.03 -2.72
CA ASN A 38 0.37 2.23 -1.87
C ASN A 38 -0.45 1.20 -1.06
N LEU A 39 -1.58 1.62 -0.51
CA LEU A 39 -2.45 0.73 0.27
C LEU A 39 -3.07 -0.38 -0.60
N LEU A 40 -3.45 -0.06 -1.84
CA LEU A 40 -3.92 -1.09 -2.79
C LEU A 40 -2.82 -2.10 -3.09
N GLY A 41 -1.59 -1.64 -3.20
CA GLY A 41 -0.44 -2.52 -3.38
C GLY A 41 -0.31 -3.51 -2.23
N ILE A 42 -0.45 -3.03 -1.00
CA ILE A 42 -0.36 -3.89 0.19
C ILE A 42 -1.51 -4.90 0.20
N LEU A 43 -2.72 -4.46 -0.14
CA LEU A 43 -3.89 -5.33 -0.22
C LEU A 43 -3.65 -6.48 -1.21
N GLU A 44 -3.14 -6.17 -2.40
CA GLU A 44 -2.85 -7.19 -3.39
C GLU A 44 -1.73 -8.13 -2.95
N GLU A 45 -0.73 -7.59 -2.25
CA GLU A 45 0.34 -8.43 -1.68
C GLU A 45 -0.21 -9.45 -0.68
N LYS A 46 -1.15 -9.02 0.17
CA LYS A 46 -1.80 -9.91 1.13
C LYS A 46 -2.63 -10.99 0.45
N ARG A 47 -3.08 -10.73 -0.78
CA ARG A 47 -3.82 -11.71 -1.59
C ARG A 47 -2.90 -12.55 -2.46
N PHE A 48 -1.59 -12.43 -2.29
CA PHE A 48 -0.57 -13.15 -3.06
C PHE A 48 -0.58 -12.78 -4.54
N GLU A 49 -1.00 -11.54 -4.87
CA GLU A 49 -1.03 -11.00 -6.22
C GLU A 49 0.14 -10.03 -6.39
N LYS A 50 1.36 -10.58 -6.44
CA LYS A 50 2.60 -9.78 -6.47
C LYS A 50 2.64 -8.80 -7.65
N ASP A 51 2.24 -9.25 -8.85
CA ASP A 51 2.29 -8.40 -10.04
C ASP A 51 1.36 -7.20 -9.92
N LYS A 52 0.16 -7.42 -9.38
CA LYS A 52 -0.79 -6.33 -9.14
C LYS A 52 -0.26 -5.38 -8.08
N ALA A 53 0.35 -5.93 -7.02
CA ALA A 53 0.96 -5.12 -5.97
C ALA A 53 2.01 -4.18 -6.55
N ILE A 54 2.91 -4.69 -7.38
CA ILE A 54 3.96 -3.89 -7.99
C ILE A 54 3.37 -2.76 -8.85
N ARG A 55 2.32 -3.04 -9.61
CA ARG A 55 1.66 -2.02 -10.43
C ARG A 55 1.12 -0.87 -9.57
N HIS A 56 0.50 -1.20 -8.42
CA HIS A 56 -0.03 -0.19 -7.52
C HIS A 56 1.10 0.61 -6.85
N TYR A 57 2.17 -0.05 -6.41
CA TYR A 57 3.31 0.65 -5.83
C TYR A 57 3.96 1.58 -6.85
N ARG A 58 4.06 1.17 -8.12
CA ARG A 58 4.58 2.02 -9.18
C ARG A 58 3.66 3.22 -9.44
N ALA A 59 2.35 3.01 -9.39
CA ALA A 59 1.40 4.11 -9.52
C ALA A 59 1.56 5.12 -8.39
N SER A 60 1.74 4.63 -7.16
CA SER A 60 2.01 5.48 -6.00
C SER A 60 3.28 6.29 -6.21
N TYR A 61 4.36 5.63 -6.62
CA TYR A 61 5.64 6.29 -6.90
C TYR A 61 5.49 7.35 -8.00
N SER A 62 4.69 7.08 -9.04
CA SER A 62 4.47 8.04 -10.12
C SER A 62 3.73 9.29 -9.64
N LEU A 63 2.82 9.13 -8.68
CA LEU A 63 2.09 10.27 -8.12
C LEU A 63 2.97 11.14 -7.25
N ASP A 64 3.88 10.53 -6.48
CA ASP A 64 4.81 11.26 -5.64
C ASP A 64 6.10 10.44 -5.46
N PRO A 65 7.15 10.76 -6.25
CA PRO A 65 8.42 10.03 -6.17
C PRO A 65 9.15 10.18 -4.82
N THR A 66 8.69 11.10 -3.97
CA THR A 66 9.30 11.29 -2.64
C THR A 66 8.56 10.53 -1.54
N TYR A 67 7.46 9.83 -1.89
CA TYR A 67 6.68 9.09 -0.90
C TYR A 67 7.40 7.80 -0.53
N ILE A 68 8.05 7.80 0.62
CA ILE A 68 8.94 6.74 1.07
C ILE A 68 8.28 5.35 1.15
N PRO A 69 7.04 5.18 1.65
CA PRO A 69 6.43 3.86 1.72
C PRO A 69 6.37 3.11 0.39
N ALA A 70 6.07 3.81 -0.71
CA ALA A 70 6.03 3.17 -2.04
C ALA A 70 7.42 2.71 -2.46
N ILE A 71 8.45 3.54 -2.24
CA ILE A 71 9.85 3.19 -2.54
C ILE A 71 10.26 1.96 -1.72
N TRP A 72 9.96 1.98 -0.43
CA TRP A 72 10.26 0.88 0.49
C TRP A 72 9.63 -0.43 -0.02
N ASN A 73 8.36 -0.40 -0.39
CA ASN A 73 7.65 -1.59 -0.84
C ASN A 73 8.17 -2.10 -2.18
N LEU A 74 8.51 -1.20 -3.10
CA LEU A 74 9.11 -1.59 -4.40
C LEU A 74 10.48 -2.24 -4.21
N GLU A 75 11.33 -1.64 -3.38
CA GLU A 75 12.66 -2.20 -3.11
C GLU A 75 12.56 -3.55 -2.42
N ARG A 76 11.67 -3.67 -1.45
CA ARG A 76 11.46 -4.91 -0.71
C ARG A 76 11.06 -6.04 -1.65
N LEU A 77 10.10 -5.80 -2.55
CA LEU A 77 9.66 -6.81 -3.51
C LEU A 77 10.73 -7.09 -4.56
N GLY A 78 11.45 -6.06 -4.98
CA GLY A 78 12.51 -6.22 -5.98
C GLY A 78 13.71 -7.03 -5.50
N THR A 79 14.05 -6.92 -4.21
CA THR A 79 15.17 -7.66 -3.63
C THR A 79 14.76 -9.02 -3.06
N GLY A 80 13.45 -9.24 -2.91
CA GLY A 80 12.95 -10.46 -2.27
C GLY A 80 13.27 -10.55 -0.79
N ASP A 81 13.49 -9.41 -0.13
CA ASP A 81 13.84 -9.36 1.29
C ASP A 81 12.61 -9.63 2.16
N VAL A 82 12.47 -10.88 2.57
CA VAL A 82 11.33 -11.32 3.39
C VAL A 82 11.42 -10.87 4.85
N SER A 83 12.57 -10.33 5.26
CA SER A 83 12.73 -9.83 6.64
C SER A 83 12.04 -8.49 6.85
N LYS A 84 11.78 -7.74 5.78
CA LYS A 84 11.13 -6.44 5.85
C LYS A 84 9.63 -6.57 5.64
N LYS A 85 8.87 -5.86 6.47
CA LYS A 85 7.41 -5.83 6.38
C LYS A 85 6.95 -4.73 5.44
N CYS A 86 5.71 -4.85 4.94
CA CYS A 86 5.08 -3.82 4.14
C CYS A 86 5.04 -2.48 4.88
N ALA A 87 5.27 -1.40 4.18
CA ALA A 87 5.15 -0.05 4.75
C ALA A 87 3.78 0.53 4.41
N PHE A 88 2.92 0.67 5.43
CA PHE A 88 1.63 1.34 5.30
C PHE A 88 1.79 2.86 5.36
N SER A 89 2.76 3.33 6.12
CA SER A 89 3.04 4.74 6.32
C SER A 89 4.54 4.95 6.51
N GLU A 90 4.95 6.21 6.58
CA GLU A 90 6.37 6.55 6.75
C GLU A 90 6.95 6.01 8.06
N LYS A 91 6.12 5.85 9.08
CA LYS A 91 6.56 5.27 10.36
C LYS A 91 7.10 3.87 10.21
N ASP A 92 6.58 3.10 9.24
CA ASP A 92 7.00 1.72 9.02
C ASP A 92 8.37 1.62 8.35
N CYS A 93 8.89 2.74 7.85
CA CYS A 93 10.18 2.80 7.16
C CYS A 93 11.33 3.22 8.08
N LEU A 94 11.06 3.43 9.34
CA LEU A 94 12.06 3.86 10.33
C LEU A 94 12.87 2.70 10.89
#